data_01fa1567d1ac5c473d28237cbccc944d
#
_entry.id   01fa1567d1ac5c473d28237cbccc944d
#
_cell.length_a   1.000
_cell.length_b   1.000
_cell.length_c   1.000
_cell.angle_alpha   90.00
_cell.angle_beta   90.00
_cell.angle_gamma   90.00
#
_symmetry.space_group_name_H-M   'P 1'
#
loop_
_entity.id
_entity.type
_entity.pdbx_description
1 polymer ?
#
loop_
_entity_poly.entity_id
_entity_poly.type
_entity_poly.pdbx_seq_one_letter_code
_entity_poly.pdbx_strand_id
1 'polypeptide(L)'
;MARVAALIPDLLFGSKVKGSLEAAGHEVDLISAEVEAWDEVGGIDVLVVDLTTDTIDGVALYETLATGGELHGVSTLGFFAHVQPEVRERALAAGFDQVVPRSRMAREGAELVARLTGHEG
;
A
#
# COMPACT_ATOMS: atom_id res chain seq x y z
N MET A 1 -3.72 6.48 -14.86
CA MET A 1 -2.78 5.41 -14.54
C MET A 1 -1.91 5.81 -13.39
N ALA A 2 -1.97 5.03 -12.35
CA ALA A 2 -1.17 5.31 -11.16
C ALA A 2 0.14 4.54 -11.21
N ARG A 3 1.17 5.12 -10.61
CA ARG A 3 2.42 4.41 -10.34
C ARG A 3 2.37 3.96 -8.89
N VAL A 4 2.47 2.66 -8.68
CA VAL A 4 2.24 2.03 -7.38
C VAL A 4 3.49 1.27 -6.94
N ALA A 5 3.91 1.48 -5.70
CA ALA A 5 4.85 0.58 -5.04
C ALA A 5 4.05 -0.25 -4.04
N ALA A 6 4.14 -1.56 -4.13
CA ALA A 6 3.39 -2.47 -3.27
C ALA A 6 4.36 -3.24 -2.39
N LEU A 7 4.39 -2.89 -1.11
CA LEU A 7 5.23 -3.55 -0.12
C LEU A 7 4.49 -4.77 0.42
N ILE A 8 4.65 -5.88 -0.28
CA ILE A 8 3.97 -7.14 0.02
C ILE A 8 4.99 -8.27 -0.04
N PRO A 9 5.58 -8.65 1.12
CA PRO A 9 6.60 -9.70 1.14
C PRO A 9 6.10 -11.08 0.71
N ASP A 10 4.81 -11.36 0.87
CA ASP A 10 4.21 -12.61 0.39
C ASP A 10 4.15 -12.57 -1.14
N LEU A 11 5.00 -13.34 -1.79
CA LEU A 11 5.14 -13.31 -3.26
C LEU A 11 3.88 -13.77 -3.98
N LEU A 12 3.16 -14.75 -3.45
CA LEU A 12 1.94 -15.22 -4.10
C LEU A 12 0.86 -14.15 -4.07
N PHE A 13 0.61 -13.57 -2.92
CA PHE A 13 -0.39 -12.51 -2.81
C PHE A 13 0.07 -11.25 -3.54
N GLY A 14 1.33 -10.91 -3.40
CA GLY A 14 1.90 -9.75 -4.08
C GLY A 14 1.78 -9.85 -5.58
N SER A 15 2.07 -11.01 -6.16
CA SER A 15 1.93 -11.23 -7.60
C SER A 15 0.48 -11.11 -8.06
N LYS A 16 -0.45 -11.61 -7.24
CA LYS A 16 -1.88 -11.51 -7.56
C LYS A 16 -2.33 -10.06 -7.57
N VAL A 17 -1.94 -9.29 -6.56
CA VAL A 17 -2.27 -7.86 -6.49
C VAL A 17 -1.66 -7.12 -7.67
N LYS A 18 -0.38 -7.34 -7.92
CA LYS A 18 0.31 -6.70 -9.05
C LYS A 18 -0.40 -6.98 -10.37
N GLY A 19 -0.73 -8.25 -10.63
CA GLY A 19 -1.41 -8.62 -11.86
C GLY A 19 -2.76 -7.94 -12.01
N SER A 20 -3.52 -7.87 -10.92
CA SER A 20 -4.83 -7.23 -10.91
C SER A 20 -4.74 -5.73 -11.20
N LEU A 21 -3.80 -5.05 -10.57
CA LEU A 21 -3.61 -3.61 -10.78
C LEU A 21 -3.09 -3.32 -12.19
N GLU A 22 -2.15 -4.11 -12.68
CA GLU A 22 -1.62 -3.94 -14.03
C GLU A 22 -2.67 -4.19 -15.10
N ALA A 23 -3.56 -5.15 -14.87
CA ALA A 23 -4.68 -5.39 -15.79
C ALA A 23 -5.61 -4.19 -15.89
N ALA A 24 -5.66 -3.37 -14.84
CA ALA A 24 -6.46 -2.14 -14.83
C ALA A 24 -5.69 -0.92 -15.35
N GLY A 25 -4.45 -1.10 -15.79
CA GLY A 25 -3.65 -0.04 -16.38
C GLY A 25 -2.68 0.67 -15.46
N HIS A 26 -2.56 0.24 -14.21
CA HIS A 26 -1.59 0.84 -13.28
C HIS A 26 -0.21 0.24 -13.50
N GLU A 27 0.84 1.00 -13.17
CA GLU A 27 2.21 0.48 -13.16
C GLU A 27 2.54 0.10 -11.72
N VAL A 28 3.03 -1.11 -11.50
CA VAL A 28 3.25 -1.63 -10.14
C VAL A 28 4.65 -2.20 -9.99
N ASP A 29 5.37 -1.70 -8.99
CA ASP A 29 6.59 -2.34 -8.51
C ASP A 29 6.27 -3.09 -7.23
N LEU A 30 6.50 -4.39 -7.25
CA LEU A 30 6.34 -5.22 -6.07
C LEU A 30 7.65 -5.22 -5.30
N ILE A 31 7.62 -4.71 -4.07
CA ILE A 31 8.81 -4.59 -3.24
C ILE A 31 8.63 -5.39 -1.96
N SER A 32 9.74 -5.77 -1.33
CA SER A 32 9.69 -6.64 -0.14
C SER A 32 10.56 -6.15 1.01
N ALA A 33 11.22 -5.01 0.88
CA ALA A 33 12.08 -4.48 1.93
C ALA A 33 11.86 -2.98 2.12
N GLU A 34 12.08 -2.52 3.36
CA GLU A 34 11.88 -1.11 3.70
C GLU A 34 12.74 -0.17 2.87
N VAL A 35 13.99 -0.56 2.60
CA VAL A 35 14.89 0.28 1.81
C VAL A 35 14.34 0.54 0.41
N GLU A 36 13.66 -0.45 -0.17
CA GLU A 36 13.06 -0.28 -1.48
C GLU A 36 11.93 0.77 -1.44
N ALA A 37 11.17 0.79 -0.33
CA ALA A 37 10.12 1.79 -0.17
C ALA A 37 10.72 3.20 -0.14
N TRP A 38 11.80 3.40 0.59
CA TRP A 38 12.49 4.69 0.63
C TRP A 38 12.97 5.12 -0.76
N ASP A 39 13.46 4.17 -1.56
CA ASP A 39 13.95 4.47 -2.90
C ASP A 39 12.81 4.84 -3.86
N GLU A 40 11.63 4.27 -3.66
CA GLU A 40 10.54 4.39 -4.63
C GLU A 40 9.57 5.54 -4.37
N VAL A 41 9.40 5.95 -3.10
CA VAL A 41 8.33 6.89 -2.75
C VAL A 41 8.41 8.24 -3.46
N GLY A 42 9.58 8.64 -3.90
CA GLY A 42 9.73 9.90 -4.62
C GLY A 42 9.14 9.90 -6.02
N GLY A 43 8.78 8.75 -6.56
CA GLY A 43 8.30 8.62 -7.94
C GLY A 43 6.97 7.91 -8.10
N ILE A 44 6.23 7.72 -7.01
CA ILE A 44 4.97 6.97 -7.07
C ILE A 44 3.77 7.83 -6.68
N ASP A 45 2.59 7.34 -7.03
CA ASP A 45 1.32 7.97 -6.66
C ASP A 45 0.69 7.31 -5.45
N VAL A 46 0.89 5.99 -5.30
CA VAL A 46 0.29 5.20 -4.22
C VAL A 46 1.31 4.22 -3.64
N LEU A 47 1.38 4.19 -2.31
CA LEU A 47 2.14 3.17 -1.58
C LEU A 47 1.13 2.20 -0.96
N VAL A 48 1.20 0.93 -1.35
CA VAL A 48 0.39 -0.14 -0.79
C VAL A 48 1.25 -0.89 0.21
N VAL A 49 0.73 -1.13 1.42
CA VAL A 49 1.50 -1.74 2.51
C VAL A 49 0.73 -2.90 3.15
N ASP A 50 1.38 -4.05 3.22
CA ASP A 50 0.89 -5.18 4.01
C ASP A 50 1.17 -4.90 5.49
N LEU A 51 0.12 -4.71 6.28
CA LEU A 51 0.23 -4.32 7.68
C LEU A 51 0.38 -5.51 8.63
N THR A 52 0.20 -6.73 8.15
CA THR A 52 0.22 -7.92 9.00
C THR A 52 1.34 -8.89 8.68
N THR A 53 2.27 -8.50 7.82
CA THR A 53 3.46 -9.31 7.59
C THR A 53 4.35 -9.31 8.84
N ASP A 54 5.01 -10.44 9.09
CA ASP A 54 5.90 -10.57 10.25
C ASP A 54 7.27 -9.94 10.05
N THR A 55 7.62 -9.62 8.81
CA THR A 55 8.98 -9.17 8.49
C THR A 55 9.16 -7.66 8.56
N ILE A 56 8.08 -6.89 8.50
CA ILE A 56 8.15 -5.43 8.46
C ILE A 56 7.00 -4.87 9.28
N ASP A 57 7.28 -3.88 10.13
CA ASP A 57 6.22 -3.10 10.77
C ASP A 57 5.82 -1.99 9.81
N GLY A 58 4.75 -2.23 9.06
CA GLY A 58 4.30 -1.30 8.03
C GLY A 58 3.84 0.05 8.56
N VAL A 59 3.26 0.07 9.76
CA VAL A 59 2.83 1.34 10.37
C VAL A 59 4.04 2.16 10.77
N ALA A 60 5.05 1.52 11.38
CA ALA A 60 6.26 2.21 11.77
C ALA A 60 7.01 2.76 10.55
N LEU A 61 7.05 1.99 9.47
CA LEU A 61 7.65 2.45 8.22
C LEU A 61 6.92 3.68 7.69
N TYR A 62 5.58 3.62 7.67
CA TYR A 62 4.78 4.76 7.24
C TYR A 62 5.11 6.00 8.07
N GLU A 63 5.14 5.86 9.39
CA GLU A 63 5.41 6.98 10.29
C GLU A 63 6.79 7.59 10.02
N THR A 64 7.77 6.76 9.77
CA THR A 64 9.13 7.22 9.47
C THR A 64 9.16 7.98 8.14
N LEU A 65 8.52 7.45 7.11
CA LEU A 65 8.45 8.11 5.81
C LEU A 65 7.70 9.44 5.91
N ALA A 66 6.60 9.47 6.63
CA ALA A 66 5.78 10.68 6.80
C ALA A 66 6.56 11.75 7.55
N THR A 67 7.25 11.38 8.62
CA THR A 67 8.06 12.29 9.41
C THR A 67 9.18 12.90 8.58
N GLY A 68 9.76 12.11 7.68
CA GLY A 68 10.81 12.59 6.77
C GLY A 68 10.30 13.42 5.60
N GLY A 69 8.99 13.62 5.48
CA GLY A 69 8.42 14.38 4.37
C GLY A 69 8.38 13.61 3.05
N GLU A 70 8.63 12.31 3.09
CA GLU A 70 8.76 11.50 1.87
C GLU A 70 7.42 11.17 1.21
N LEU A 71 6.32 11.28 1.95
CA LEU A 71 4.99 10.93 1.45
C LEU A 71 4.19 12.10 0.88
N HIS A 72 4.85 13.22 0.65
CA HIS A 72 4.19 14.37 0.05
C HIS A 72 3.68 14.00 -1.36
N GLY A 73 2.39 14.10 -1.55
CA GLY A 73 1.78 13.74 -2.84
C GLY A 73 1.58 12.25 -3.06
N VAL A 74 1.88 11.42 -2.06
CA VAL A 74 1.70 9.97 -2.14
C VAL A 74 0.50 9.55 -1.30
N SER A 75 -0.45 8.85 -1.90
CA SER A 75 -1.56 8.25 -1.17
C SER A 75 -1.14 6.91 -0.60
N THR A 76 -1.72 6.52 0.54
CA THR A 76 -1.32 5.29 1.21
C THR A 76 -2.51 4.36 1.44
N LEU A 77 -2.32 3.10 1.10
CA LEU A 77 -3.34 2.05 1.21
C LEU A 77 -2.74 0.87 1.98
N GLY A 78 -3.23 0.65 3.20
CA GLY A 78 -2.82 -0.48 3.99
C GLY A 78 -3.83 -1.62 3.93
N PHE A 79 -3.37 -2.87 4.07
CA PHE A 79 -4.30 -3.99 4.21
C PHE A 79 -3.81 -4.95 5.28
N PHE A 80 -4.74 -5.73 5.83
CA PHE A 80 -4.44 -6.67 6.91
C PHE A 80 -5.06 -8.03 6.62
N ALA A 81 -4.36 -9.11 7.02
CA ALA A 81 -4.75 -10.49 6.73
C ALA A 81 -5.78 -11.05 7.69
N HIS A 82 -5.76 -10.60 8.94
CA HIS A 82 -6.64 -11.11 10.00
C HIS A 82 -7.38 -9.98 10.65
N VAL A 83 -8.53 -10.29 11.27
CA VAL A 83 -9.29 -9.29 12.01
C VAL A 83 -8.46 -8.88 13.22
N GLN A 84 -7.81 -7.74 13.13
CA GLN A 84 -6.99 -7.16 14.19
C GLN A 84 -7.37 -5.69 14.30
N PRO A 85 -8.41 -5.38 15.10
CA PRO A 85 -8.88 -4.00 15.21
C PRO A 85 -7.78 -3.02 15.60
N GLU A 86 -6.83 -3.45 16.44
CA GLU A 86 -5.73 -2.59 16.87
C GLU A 86 -4.83 -2.18 15.70
N VAL A 87 -4.59 -3.09 14.76
CA VAL A 87 -3.75 -2.80 13.59
C VAL A 87 -4.43 -1.75 12.72
N ARG A 88 -5.72 -1.94 12.46
CA ARG A 88 -6.49 -1.00 11.65
C ARG A 88 -6.54 0.37 12.30
N GLU A 89 -6.85 0.40 13.59
CA GLU A 89 -6.94 1.67 14.33
C GLU A 89 -5.59 2.38 14.37
N ARG A 90 -4.52 1.63 14.61
CA ARG A 90 -3.17 2.17 14.66
C ARG A 90 -2.77 2.77 13.31
N ALA A 91 -3.08 2.08 12.22
CA ALA A 91 -2.75 2.54 10.88
C ALA A 91 -3.53 3.80 10.51
N LEU A 92 -4.83 3.83 10.80
CA LEU A 92 -5.65 5.01 10.54
C LEU A 92 -5.19 6.20 11.38
N ALA A 93 -4.86 5.96 12.65
CA ALA A 93 -4.35 7.01 13.53
C ALA A 93 -3.00 7.55 13.06
N ALA A 94 -2.17 6.71 12.47
CA ALA A 94 -0.88 7.12 11.91
C ALA A 94 -1.04 8.00 10.68
N GLY A 95 -2.13 7.86 9.95
CA GLY A 95 -2.42 8.71 8.80
C GLY A 95 -2.62 8.01 7.46
N PHE A 96 -2.70 6.67 7.43
CA PHE A 96 -3.03 5.96 6.19
C PHE A 96 -4.32 6.50 5.62
N ASP A 97 -4.33 6.72 4.32
CA ASP A 97 -5.52 7.23 3.66
C ASP A 97 -6.66 6.22 3.64
N GLN A 98 -6.32 4.94 3.53
CA GLN A 98 -7.31 3.88 3.59
C GLN A 98 -6.69 2.59 4.12
N VAL A 99 -7.46 1.82 4.88
CA VAL A 99 -7.04 0.53 5.42
C VAL A 99 -8.17 -0.47 5.20
N VAL A 100 -7.87 -1.58 4.54
CA VAL A 100 -8.89 -2.57 4.14
C VAL A 100 -8.44 -3.98 4.50
N PRO A 101 -9.38 -4.93 4.62
CA PRO A 101 -9.03 -6.34 4.75
C PRO A 101 -8.33 -6.85 3.48
N ARG A 102 -7.45 -7.83 3.64
CA ARG A 102 -6.74 -8.46 2.53
C ARG A 102 -7.69 -8.96 1.45
N SER A 103 -8.84 -9.51 1.83
CA SER A 103 -9.83 -10.00 0.87
C SER A 103 -10.37 -8.88 -0.01
N ARG A 104 -10.58 -7.70 0.57
CA ARG A 104 -11.04 -6.55 -0.20
C ARG A 104 -9.93 -6.04 -1.13
N MET A 105 -8.69 -6.02 -0.66
CA MET A 105 -7.54 -5.67 -1.50
C MET A 105 -7.46 -6.59 -2.72
N ALA A 106 -7.69 -7.90 -2.52
CA ALA A 106 -7.65 -8.86 -3.60
C ALA A 106 -8.76 -8.63 -4.64
N ARG A 107 -9.97 -8.24 -4.18
CA ARG A 107 -11.11 -8.06 -5.08
C ARG A 107 -11.19 -6.68 -5.70
N GLU A 108 -10.82 -5.65 -4.94
CA GLU A 108 -11.11 -4.26 -5.31
C GLU A 108 -9.86 -3.38 -5.35
N GLY A 109 -8.68 -3.97 -5.31
CA GLY A 109 -7.44 -3.20 -5.22
C GLY A 109 -7.30 -2.14 -6.31
N ALA A 110 -7.63 -2.50 -7.55
CA ALA A 110 -7.52 -1.56 -8.66
C ALA A 110 -8.43 -0.34 -8.49
N GLU A 111 -9.66 -0.57 -8.03
CA GLU A 111 -10.61 0.51 -7.80
C GLU A 111 -10.18 1.39 -6.62
N LEU A 112 -9.66 0.76 -5.57
CA LEU A 112 -9.16 1.50 -4.41
C LEU A 112 -8.01 2.41 -4.80
N VAL A 113 -7.08 1.92 -5.60
CA VAL A 113 -5.95 2.72 -6.10
C VAL A 113 -6.46 3.86 -6.97
N ALA A 114 -7.40 3.59 -7.87
CA ALA A 114 -7.94 4.63 -8.74
C ALA A 114 -8.60 5.75 -7.95
N ARG A 115 -9.36 5.41 -6.90
CA ARG A 115 -10.01 6.41 -6.06
C ARG A 115 -9.00 7.28 -5.32
N LEU A 116 -7.93 6.66 -4.83
CA LEU A 116 -6.91 7.40 -4.09
C LEU A 116 -6.15 8.38 -4.96
N THR A 117 -6.08 8.13 -6.24
CA THR A 117 -5.41 9.04 -7.17
C THR A 117 -6.37 10.06 -7.80
N GLY A 118 -7.64 10.03 -7.42
CA GLY A 118 -8.63 10.97 -7.94
C GLY A 118 -9.06 10.66 -9.37
N HIS A 119 -8.86 9.45 -9.82
CA HIS A 119 -9.19 9.03 -11.19
C HIS A 119 -10.54 8.30 -11.29
N GLU A 120 -11.41 8.44 -10.32
CA GLU A 120 -12.79 8.04 -10.52
C GLU A 120 -13.43 9.10 -11.40
N GLY A 121 -13.71 8.68 -12.46
CA GLY A 121 -14.16 9.55 -13.43
C GLY A 121 -15.34 10.22 -13.52
#